data_ec520f8396f25c26a2933c9c78e18664
#
_entry.id   ec520f8396f25c26a2933c9c78e18664
#
_cell.length_a   1.000
_cell.length_b   1.000
_cell.length_c   1.000
_cell.angle_alpha   90.00
_cell.angle_beta   90.00
_cell.angle_gamma   90.00
#
_symmetry.space_group_name_H-M   'P 1'
#
loop_
_entity.id
_entity.type
_entity.pdbx_description
1 polymer ?
#
loop_
_entity_poly.entity_id
_entity_poly.type
_entity_poly.pdbx_seq_one_letter_code
_entity_poly.pdbx_strand_id
1 'polypeptide(L)'
;MYFRAAADIVLVLHLAFMLFVIFGGVLVLRWPRLAWVHIPVAIYGATIEFVGFVCPLTPLENALRHAGGQAGYAGGFIDHYVTATLYPTGLTRAIQLWLGLAVLTLNGAVYWVWLGRVRRVSA
;
A
#
# COMPACT_ATOMS: atom_id res chain seq x y z
N MET A 1 -20.26 -14.38 11.76
CA MET A 1 -19.92 -13.17 12.53
C MET A 1 -18.42 -12.97 12.66
N TYR A 2 -17.68 -13.97 13.15
CA TYR A 2 -16.22 -13.87 13.32
C TYR A 2 -15.49 -13.66 12.01
N PHE A 3 -15.89 -14.34 10.92
CA PHE A 3 -15.25 -14.20 9.63
C PHE A 3 -15.44 -12.81 9.01
N ARG A 4 -16.60 -12.20 9.21
CA ARG A 4 -16.85 -10.83 8.73
C ARG A 4 -15.99 -9.82 9.49
N ALA A 5 -15.88 -9.97 10.80
CA ALA A 5 -15.03 -9.12 11.63
C ALA A 5 -13.56 -9.30 11.24
N ALA A 6 -13.12 -10.53 11.00
CA ALA A 6 -11.75 -10.80 10.54
C ALA A 6 -11.49 -10.17 9.17
N ALA A 7 -12.45 -10.23 8.24
CA ALA A 7 -12.33 -9.60 6.94
C ALA A 7 -12.20 -8.07 7.08
N ASP A 8 -12.97 -7.46 7.95
CA ASP A 8 -12.89 -6.02 8.20
C ASP A 8 -11.55 -5.62 8.82
N ILE A 9 -10.99 -6.46 9.70
CA ILE A 9 -9.65 -6.25 10.25
C ILE A 9 -8.61 -6.31 9.13
N VAL A 10 -8.69 -7.29 8.23
CA VAL A 10 -7.77 -7.39 7.08
C VAL A 10 -7.91 -6.17 6.17
N LEU A 11 -9.12 -5.69 5.95
CA LEU A 11 -9.37 -4.47 5.17
C LEU A 11 -8.66 -3.26 5.80
N VAL A 12 -8.80 -3.08 7.11
CA VAL A 12 -8.15 -1.97 7.83
C VAL A 12 -6.64 -2.11 7.80
N LEU A 13 -6.11 -3.33 7.96
CA LEU A 13 -4.67 -3.59 7.87
C LEU A 13 -4.14 -3.29 6.47
N HIS A 14 -4.91 -3.63 5.44
CA HIS A 14 -4.52 -3.34 4.05
C HIS A 14 -4.49 -1.83 3.80
N LEU A 15 -5.50 -1.11 4.28
CA LEU A 15 -5.52 0.35 4.17
C LEU A 15 -4.34 0.97 4.92
N ALA A 16 -4.06 0.50 6.14
CA ALA A 16 -2.91 0.95 6.92
C ALA A 16 -1.59 0.65 6.20
N PHE A 17 -1.47 -0.52 5.59
CA PHE A 17 -0.31 -0.88 4.77
C PHE A 17 -0.12 0.11 3.61
N MET A 18 -1.19 0.43 2.89
CA MET A 18 -1.11 1.37 1.77
C MET A 18 -0.71 2.77 2.23
N LEU A 19 -1.31 3.25 3.32
CA LEU A 19 -0.97 4.56 3.87
C LEU A 19 0.48 4.59 4.35
N PHE A 20 0.96 3.50 4.94
CA PHE A 20 2.36 3.38 5.36
C PHE A 20 3.31 3.37 4.16
N VAL A 21 2.97 2.67 3.08
CA VAL A 21 3.78 2.70 1.84
C VAL A 21 3.91 4.13 1.31
N ILE A 22 2.82 4.88 1.31
CA ILE A 22 2.78 6.22 0.74
C ILE A 22 3.42 7.25 1.68
N PHE A 23 3.04 7.25 2.95
CA PHE A 23 3.37 8.31 3.91
C PHE A 23 4.38 7.90 4.97
N GLY A 24 4.74 6.62 5.06
CA GLY A 24 5.64 6.11 6.10
C GLY A 24 7.01 6.76 6.10
N GLY A 25 7.48 7.25 4.95
CA GLY A 25 8.72 8.01 4.85
C GLY A 25 8.73 9.27 5.71
N VAL A 26 7.57 9.93 5.85
CA VAL A 26 7.45 11.10 6.74
C VAL A 26 7.67 10.70 8.19
N LEU A 27 7.19 9.52 8.59
CA LEU A 27 7.42 8.96 9.92
C LEU A 27 8.91 8.64 10.14
N VAL A 28 9.61 8.21 9.10
CA VAL A 28 11.06 7.96 9.16
C VAL A 28 11.83 9.25 9.49
N LEU A 29 11.37 10.39 9.02
CA LEU A 29 11.99 11.68 9.35
C LEU A 29 11.94 11.95 10.86
N ARG A 30 10.91 11.48 11.55
CA ARG A 30 10.76 11.63 12.99
C ARG A 30 11.40 10.48 13.77
N TRP A 31 11.27 9.26 13.24
CA TRP A 31 11.79 8.03 13.87
C TRP A 31 12.63 7.25 12.84
N PRO A 32 13.94 7.54 12.72
CA PRO A 32 14.78 6.95 11.67
C PRO A 32 14.84 5.42 11.66
N ARG A 33 14.61 4.79 12.82
CA ARG A 33 14.60 3.32 12.90
C ARG A 33 13.48 2.68 12.08
N LEU A 34 12.42 3.43 11.79
CA LEU A 34 11.34 2.94 10.94
C LEU A 34 11.78 2.67 9.51
N ALA A 35 12.92 3.24 9.07
CA ALA A 35 13.45 2.97 7.74
C ALA A 35 13.68 1.47 7.51
N TRP A 36 14.08 0.73 8.53
CA TRP A 36 14.30 -0.72 8.43
C TRP A 36 13.03 -1.49 8.10
N VAL A 37 11.88 -0.97 8.46
CA VAL A 37 10.57 -1.56 8.15
C VAL A 37 9.99 -0.93 6.91
N HIS A 38 10.04 0.40 6.81
CA HIS A 38 9.39 1.13 5.72
C HIS A 38 10.01 0.85 4.35
N ILE A 39 11.34 0.79 4.25
CA ILE A 39 12.01 0.56 2.96
C ILE A 39 11.58 -0.77 2.33
N PRO A 40 11.65 -1.92 3.03
CA PRO A 40 11.17 -3.18 2.45
C PRO A 40 9.69 -3.15 2.09
N VAL A 41 8.86 -2.53 2.93
CA VAL A 41 7.42 -2.43 2.71
C VAL A 41 7.12 -1.56 1.49
N ALA A 42 7.81 -0.43 1.35
CA ALA A 42 7.63 0.47 0.20
C ALA A 42 8.08 -0.18 -1.11
N ILE A 43 9.20 -0.91 -1.08
CA ILE A 43 9.69 -1.66 -2.25
C ILE A 43 8.66 -2.73 -2.65
N TYR A 44 8.12 -3.44 -1.68
CA TYR A 44 7.10 -4.46 -1.93
C TYR A 44 5.84 -3.86 -2.54
N GLY A 45 5.34 -2.74 -1.99
CA GLY A 45 4.17 -2.05 -2.52
C GLY A 45 4.37 -1.54 -3.94
N ALA A 46 5.53 -0.93 -4.22
CA ALA A 46 5.87 -0.48 -5.57
C ALA A 46 5.99 -1.65 -6.54
N THR A 47 6.56 -2.77 -6.11
CA THR A 47 6.71 -3.99 -6.93
C THR A 47 5.34 -4.53 -7.34
N ILE A 48 4.39 -4.57 -6.41
CA ILE A 48 3.01 -5.01 -6.70
C ILE A 48 2.42 -4.16 -7.83
N GLU A 49 2.58 -2.85 -7.77
CA GLU A 49 2.03 -1.96 -8.79
C GLU A 49 2.73 -2.10 -10.13
N PHE A 50 4.06 -2.18 -10.16
CA PHE A 50 4.81 -2.31 -11.42
C PHE A 50 4.61 -3.67 -12.09
N VAL A 51 4.54 -4.75 -11.32
CA VAL A 51 4.33 -6.10 -11.86
C VAL A 51 2.87 -6.35 -12.15
N GLY A 52 1.96 -5.69 -11.45
CA GLY A 52 0.52 -5.84 -11.63
C GLY A 52 -0.06 -6.99 -10.82
N PHE A 53 0.58 -7.35 -9.72
CA PHE A 53 0.05 -8.35 -8.79
C PHE A 53 -1.10 -7.80 -7.97
N VAL A 54 -1.97 -8.70 -7.52
CA VAL A 54 -2.93 -8.42 -6.46
C VAL A 54 -2.24 -8.68 -5.12
N CYS A 55 -2.37 -7.72 -4.18
CA CYS A 55 -1.79 -7.87 -2.86
C CYS A 55 -2.35 -9.12 -2.16
N PRO A 56 -1.50 -9.94 -1.49
CA PRO A 56 -1.97 -11.14 -0.81
C PRO A 56 -3.05 -10.90 0.25
N LEU A 57 -3.16 -9.69 0.79
CA LEU A 57 -4.23 -9.36 1.74
C LEU A 57 -5.61 -9.37 1.08
N THR A 58 -5.71 -9.11 -0.22
CA THR A 58 -6.98 -9.12 -0.95
C THR A 58 -7.61 -10.51 -1.03
N PRO A 59 -6.89 -11.57 -1.48
CA PRO A 59 -7.45 -12.92 -1.43
C PRO A 59 -7.82 -13.36 -0.02
N LEU A 60 -7.03 -12.99 0.98
CA LEU A 60 -7.33 -13.30 2.37
C LEU A 60 -8.63 -12.64 2.82
N GLU A 61 -8.81 -11.37 2.53
CA GLU A 61 -10.05 -10.66 2.84
C GLU A 61 -11.25 -11.33 2.18
N ASN A 62 -11.14 -11.65 0.88
CA ASN A 62 -12.21 -12.30 0.14
C ASN A 62 -12.55 -13.68 0.70
N ALA A 63 -11.54 -14.48 1.06
CA ALA A 63 -11.76 -15.78 1.67
C ALA A 63 -12.54 -15.68 2.99
N LEU A 64 -12.19 -14.69 3.80
CA LEU A 64 -12.87 -14.46 5.08
C LEU A 64 -14.31 -13.96 4.86
N ARG A 65 -14.54 -13.10 3.86
CA ARG A 65 -15.90 -12.66 3.52
C ARG A 65 -16.78 -13.81 3.04
N HIS A 66 -16.26 -14.66 2.16
CA HIS A 66 -16.98 -15.85 1.70
C HIS A 66 -17.31 -16.80 2.85
N ALA A 67 -16.35 -17.03 3.75
CA ALA A 67 -16.57 -17.86 4.93
C ALA A 67 -17.65 -17.27 5.86
N GLY A 68 -17.79 -15.95 5.88
CA GLY A 68 -18.82 -15.25 6.65
C GLY A 68 -20.13 -15.04 5.91
N GLY A 69 -20.30 -15.64 4.73
CA GLY A 69 -21.52 -15.54 3.94
C GLY A 69 -21.66 -14.24 3.17
N GLN A 70 -20.58 -13.48 2.99
CA GLN A 70 -20.58 -12.27 2.19
C GLN A 70 -20.02 -12.53 0.81
N ALA A 71 -20.45 -11.73 -0.17
CA ALA A 71 -19.83 -11.74 -1.50
C ALA A 71 -18.46 -11.05 -1.41
N GLY A 72 -17.44 -11.67 -2.02
CA GLY A 72 -16.16 -11.04 -2.21
C GLY A 72 -16.17 -10.13 -3.44
N TYR A 73 -14.99 -9.69 -3.88
CA TYR A 73 -14.86 -8.88 -5.09
C TYR A 73 -13.71 -9.43 -5.96
N ALA A 74 -13.86 -9.21 -7.26
CA ALA A 74 -12.81 -9.53 -8.24
C ALA A 74 -11.81 -8.37 -8.31
N GLY A 75 -10.59 -8.67 -8.73
CA GLY A 75 -9.54 -7.67 -8.86
C GLY A 75 -8.86 -7.35 -7.54
N GLY A 76 -8.15 -6.24 -7.51
CA GLY A 76 -7.39 -5.84 -6.35
C GLY A 76 -8.13 -4.85 -5.46
N PHE A 77 -7.53 -4.57 -4.31
CA PHE A 77 -8.05 -3.61 -3.35
C PHE A 77 -8.20 -2.20 -3.95
N ILE A 78 -7.18 -1.73 -4.66
CA ILE A 78 -7.21 -0.40 -5.28
C ILE A 78 -8.30 -0.35 -6.34
N ASP A 79 -8.42 -1.39 -7.16
CA ASP A 79 -9.45 -1.45 -8.19
C ASP A 79 -10.86 -1.39 -7.59
N HIS A 80 -11.09 -2.15 -6.52
CA HIS A 80 -12.41 -2.23 -5.90
C HIS A 80 -12.81 -0.96 -5.13
N TYR A 81 -11.92 -0.47 -4.26
CA TYR A 81 -12.27 0.60 -3.31
C TYR A 81 -11.88 2.00 -3.79
N VAL A 82 -10.77 2.12 -4.50
CA VAL A 82 -10.22 3.43 -4.89
C VAL A 82 -10.60 3.76 -6.32
N THR A 83 -10.21 2.91 -7.26
CA THR A 83 -10.38 3.19 -8.69
C THR A 83 -11.87 3.16 -9.09
N ALA A 84 -12.65 2.24 -8.55
CA ALA A 84 -14.08 2.16 -8.83
C ALA A 84 -14.83 3.44 -8.42
N THR A 85 -14.35 4.13 -7.39
CA THR A 85 -14.93 5.40 -6.94
C THR A 85 -14.52 6.57 -7.83
N LEU A 86 -13.26 6.59 -8.27
CA LEU A 86 -12.67 7.71 -9.00
C LEU A 86 -12.75 7.53 -10.52
N TYR A 87 -12.67 6.30 -11.01
CA TYR A 87 -12.58 5.97 -12.44
C TYR A 87 -13.58 4.87 -12.80
N PRO A 88 -14.63 5.19 -13.59
CA PRO A 88 -15.64 4.20 -13.97
C PRO A 88 -15.10 3.01 -14.77
N THR A 89 -13.98 3.21 -15.47
CA THR A 89 -13.35 2.17 -16.31
C THR A 89 -12.54 1.15 -15.50
N GLY A 90 -12.32 1.41 -14.19
CA GLY A 90 -11.55 0.54 -13.34
C GLY A 90 -10.04 0.76 -13.45
N LEU A 91 -9.28 -0.10 -12.77
CA LEU A 91 -7.83 -0.01 -12.71
C LEU A 91 -7.20 -0.55 -13.98
N THR A 92 -6.55 0.31 -14.75
CA THR A 92 -5.81 -0.09 -15.95
C THR A 92 -4.35 -0.34 -15.62
N ARG A 93 -3.64 -1.05 -16.51
CA ARG A 93 -2.20 -1.26 -16.37
C ARG A 93 -1.43 0.05 -16.34
N ALA A 94 -1.86 1.04 -17.15
CA ALA A 94 -1.26 2.36 -17.16
C ALA A 94 -1.40 3.07 -15.80
N ILE A 95 -2.57 2.99 -15.18
CA ILE A 95 -2.82 3.57 -13.85
C ILE A 95 -1.92 2.91 -12.81
N GLN A 96 -1.76 1.58 -12.85
CA GLN A 96 -0.86 0.87 -11.93
C GLN A 96 0.59 1.35 -12.07
N LEU A 97 1.06 1.52 -13.29
CA LEU A 97 2.41 2.03 -13.53
C LEU A 97 2.59 3.45 -12.98
N TRP A 98 1.59 4.31 -13.17
CA TRP A 98 1.62 5.67 -12.62
C TRP A 98 1.59 5.67 -11.09
N LEU A 99 0.81 4.78 -10.48
CA LEU A 99 0.77 4.64 -9.02
C LEU A 99 2.12 4.17 -8.47
N GLY A 100 2.72 3.17 -9.10
CA GLY A 100 4.05 2.69 -8.72
C GLY A 100 5.10 3.78 -8.83
N LEU A 101 5.07 4.54 -9.93
CA LEU A 101 5.99 5.66 -10.14
C LEU A 101 5.78 6.76 -9.11
N ALA A 102 4.52 7.07 -8.79
CA ALA A 102 4.20 8.08 -7.76
C ALA A 102 4.73 7.66 -6.39
N VAL A 103 4.57 6.39 -6.02
CA VAL A 103 5.09 5.84 -4.76
C VAL A 103 6.61 5.96 -4.72
N LEU A 104 7.30 5.56 -5.78
CA LEU A 104 8.77 5.65 -5.84
C LEU A 104 9.26 7.10 -5.79
N THR A 105 8.60 8.00 -6.52
CA THR A 105 8.99 9.41 -6.57
C THR A 105 8.79 10.07 -5.21
N LEU A 106 7.63 9.87 -4.59
CA LEU A 106 7.33 10.44 -3.29
C LEU A 106 8.30 9.93 -2.23
N ASN A 107 8.48 8.62 -2.15
CA ASN A 107 9.38 8.02 -1.16
C ASN A 107 10.85 8.36 -1.45
N GLY A 108 11.23 8.39 -2.71
CA GLY A 108 12.58 8.82 -3.12
C GLY A 108 12.88 10.23 -2.67
N ALA A 109 11.93 11.16 -2.86
CA ALA A 109 12.09 12.55 -2.42
C ALA A 109 12.21 12.63 -0.88
N VAL A 110 11.38 11.90 -0.15
CA VAL A 110 11.42 11.89 1.31
C VAL A 110 12.77 11.34 1.81
N TYR A 111 13.24 10.24 1.24
CA TYR A 111 14.54 9.66 1.64
C TYR A 111 15.72 10.51 1.22
N TRP A 112 15.61 11.25 0.12
CA TRP A 112 16.61 12.23 -0.27
C TRP A 112 16.76 13.30 0.82
N VAL A 113 15.65 13.84 1.30
CA VAL A 113 15.63 14.82 2.40
C VAL A 113 16.20 14.20 3.68
N TRP A 114 15.81 12.96 4.00
CA TRP A 114 16.28 12.26 5.17
C TRP A 114 17.80 12.06 5.15
N LEU A 115 18.34 11.60 4.02
CA LEU A 115 19.79 11.42 3.86
C LEU A 115 20.54 12.76 3.99
N GLY A 116 19.98 13.83 3.46
CA GLY A 116 20.54 15.17 3.60
C GLY A 116 20.62 15.61 5.06
N ARG A 117 19.59 15.32 5.84
CA ARG A 117 19.57 15.62 7.28
C ARG A 117 20.60 14.79 8.04
N VAL A 118 20.69 13.49 7.75
CA VAL A 118 21.64 12.59 8.40
C VAL A 118 23.08 13.04 8.12
N ARG A 119 23.39 13.38 6.87
CA ARG A 119 24.72 13.88 6.48
C ARG A 119 25.10 15.17 7.18
N ARG A 120 24.14 16.09 7.33
CA ARG A 120 24.36 17.35 8.03
C ARG A 120 24.69 17.15 9.52
N VAL A 121 24.00 16.19 10.14
CA VAL A 121 24.23 15.86 11.55
C VAL A 121 25.57 15.15 11.73
N SER A 122 25.99 14.32 10.77
CA SER A 122 27.26 13.57 10.81
C SER A 122 28.48 14.44 10.49
N ALA A 123 28.27 15.54 9.78
CA ALA A 123 29.34 16.49 9.48
C ALA A 123 29.50 17.49 10.62
#